data_f75b0e6b79a9f04a150bab78420ad8cb
#
_entry.id   f75b0e6b79a9f04a150bab78420ad8cb
#
_cell.length_a   1.000
_cell.length_b   1.000
_cell.length_c   1.000
_cell.angle_alpha   90.00
_cell.angle_beta   90.00
_cell.angle_gamma   90.00
#
_symmetry.space_group_name_H-M   'P 1'
#
loop_
_entity.id
_entity.type
_entity.pdbx_description
1 polymer ?
#
loop_
_entity_poly.entity_id
_entity_poly.type
_entity_poly.pdbx_seq_one_letter_code
_entity_poly.pdbx_strand_id
1 'polypeptide(L)'
;MIDTVRSSRASLFAIRLVVAAIGVGAWFGTQALIGQRPLASSGIGDGLHLLSAPLNQYLIEHPTAANGLLIISSALVDLLAMFILAEWLFGRSVRPLLGLAMVLGLRQLMQVLCALPKPDNMIWHYPGFPSLLVTYGVANDFFFSAHTAIAVFAATELARLGRGWLKALAIFIIAFEATTVLVLRVHYTMDVFTAIITALYVAHITERISPGVDRRLARYLAPLGDRRQEP
;
A
#
# COMPACT_ATOMS: atom_id res chain seq x y z
N MET A 1 -26.21 10.06 -29.16
CA MET A 1 -26.02 10.43 -27.74
C MET A 1 -25.51 9.28 -26.87
N ILE A 2 -26.00 8.03 -27.04
CA ILE A 2 -25.53 6.85 -26.27
C ILE A 2 -24.09 6.45 -26.65
N ASP A 3 -23.72 6.53 -27.92
CA ASP A 3 -22.38 6.14 -28.40
C ASP A 3 -21.26 7.07 -27.97
N THR A 4 -21.53 8.38 -27.88
CA THR A 4 -20.54 9.38 -27.39
C THR A 4 -20.23 9.20 -25.90
N VAL A 5 -21.22 8.82 -25.08
CA VAL A 5 -21.05 8.53 -23.65
C VAL A 5 -20.27 7.23 -23.44
N ARG A 6 -20.49 6.23 -24.29
CA ARG A 6 -19.78 4.95 -24.24
C ARG A 6 -18.32 5.09 -24.65
N SER A 7 -18.03 5.88 -25.68
CA SER A 7 -16.67 6.20 -26.13
C SER A 7 -15.88 6.96 -25.06
N SER A 8 -16.49 7.95 -24.40
CA SER A 8 -15.86 8.72 -23.32
C SER A 8 -15.51 7.83 -22.11
N ARG A 9 -16.35 6.86 -21.76
CA ARG A 9 -16.07 5.91 -20.66
C ARG A 9 -14.92 4.96 -21.00
N ALA A 10 -14.85 4.46 -22.23
CA ALA A 10 -13.76 3.59 -22.67
C ALA A 10 -12.42 4.34 -22.67
N SER A 11 -12.39 5.59 -23.14
CA SER A 11 -11.19 6.42 -23.13
C SER A 11 -10.72 6.73 -21.71
N LEU A 12 -11.62 7.03 -20.79
CA LEU A 12 -11.30 7.24 -19.39
C LEU A 12 -10.74 5.98 -18.74
N PHE A 13 -11.31 4.83 -19.03
CA PHE A 13 -10.83 3.54 -18.54
C PHE A 13 -9.40 3.24 -19.05
N ALA A 14 -9.15 3.48 -20.35
CA ALA A 14 -7.83 3.30 -20.94
C ALA A 14 -6.78 4.22 -20.30
N ILE A 15 -7.10 5.50 -20.06
CA ILE A 15 -6.20 6.43 -19.36
C ILE A 15 -5.90 5.93 -17.94
N ARG A 16 -6.89 5.46 -17.21
CA ARG A 16 -6.70 4.90 -15.86
C ARG A 16 -5.79 3.68 -15.87
N LEU A 17 -5.94 2.79 -16.83
CA LEU A 17 -5.04 1.63 -17.00
C LEU A 17 -3.59 2.06 -17.26
N VAL A 18 -3.38 3.03 -18.15
CA VAL A 18 -2.03 3.57 -18.43
C VAL A 18 -1.41 4.18 -17.18
N VAL A 19 -2.17 4.99 -16.44
CA VAL A 19 -1.68 5.60 -15.18
C VAL A 19 -1.36 4.52 -14.14
N ALA A 20 -2.19 3.48 -14.03
CA ALA A 20 -1.91 2.36 -13.13
C ALA A 20 -0.62 1.62 -13.53
N ALA A 21 -0.42 1.36 -14.83
CA ALA A 21 0.78 0.70 -15.34
C ALA A 21 2.05 1.53 -15.08
N ILE A 22 2.00 2.85 -15.29
CA ILE A 22 3.10 3.77 -14.97
C ILE A 22 3.42 3.73 -13.47
N GLY A 23 2.39 3.75 -12.62
CA GLY A 23 2.56 3.68 -11.17
C GLY A 23 3.22 2.40 -10.71
N VAL A 24 2.79 1.26 -11.25
CA VAL A 24 3.41 -0.05 -10.97
C VAL A 24 4.86 -0.08 -11.45
N GLY A 25 5.15 0.42 -12.66
CA GLY A 25 6.51 0.50 -13.19
C GLY A 25 7.43 1.37 -12.32
N ALA A 26 6.94 2.54 -11.89
CA ALA A 26 7.67 3.42 -10.98
C ALA A 26 7.93 2.75 -9.61
N TRP A 27 6.95 2.01 -9.09
CA TRP A 27 7.12 1.22 -7.88
C TRP A 27 8.27 0.23 -7.98
N PHE A 28 8.23 -0.67 -8.95
CA PHE A 28 9.30 -1.67 -9.12
C PHE A 28 10.66 -1.06 -9.43
N GLY A 29 10.71 0.02 -10.23
CA GLY A 29 11.94 0.74 -10.53
C GLY A 29 12.60 1.34 -9.29
N THR A 30 11.80 2.03 -8.45
CA THR A 30 12.30 2.61 -7.18
C THR A 30 12.70 1.52 -6.18
N GLN A 31 11.97 0.42 -6.09
CA GLN A 31 12.35 -0.72 -5.24
C GLN A 31 13.69 -1.34 -5.68
N ALA A 32 13.94 -1.48 -6.96
CA ALA A 32 15.23 -1.97 -7.46
C ALA A 32 16.39 -1.03 -7.07
N LEU A 33 16.19 0.30 -7.13
CA LEU A 33 17.20 1.28 -6.70
C LEU A 33 17.45 1.23 -5.19
N ILE A 34 16.40 1.11 -4.38
CA ILE A 34 16.51 0.99 -2.92
C ILE A 34 17.24 -0.30 -2.55
N GLY A 35 16.96 -1.41 -3.26
CA GLY A 35 17.62 -2.69 -3.03
C GLY A 35 19.14 -2.68 -3.23
N GLN A 36 19.67 -1.71 -3.97
CA GLN A 36 21.13 -1.54 -4.17
C GLN A 36 21.82 -0.80 -3.02
N ARG A 37 21.07 -0.26 -2.04
CA ARG A 37 21.67 0.50 -0.93
C ARG A 37 22.38 -0.44 0.06
N PRO A 38 23.54 -0.02 0.61
CA PRO A 38 24.23 -0.81 1.62
C PRO A 38 23.38 -0.94 2.89
N LEU A 39 23.42 -2.11 3.51
CA LEU A 39 22.77 -2.37 4.78
C LEU A 39 23.49 -1.61 5.91
N ALA A 40 22.73 -1.13 6.88
CA ALA A 40 23.32 -0.58 8.11
C ALA A 40 23.92 -1.73 8.96
N SER A 41 25.06 -1.47 9.61
CA SER A 41 25.84 -2.50 10.30
C SER A 41 25.45 -2.70 11.77
N SER A 42 24.59 -1.84 12.34
CA SER A 42 24.18 -1.91 13.75
C SER A 42 22.69 -2.22 13.89
N GLY A 43 22.34 -3.06 14.85
CA GLY A 43 20.96 -3.39 15.18
C GLY A 43 20.24 -2.29 15.97
N ILE A 44 18.91 -2.34 16.00
CA ILE A 44 18.06 -1.45 16.78
C ILE A 44 17.32 -2.32 17.83
N GLY A 45 17.33 -1.85 19.09
CA GLY A 45 16.50 -2.45 20.13
C GLY A 45 15.01 -2.18 19.89
N ASP A 46 14.18 -3.23 19.96
CA ASP A 46 12.73 -3.12 19.73
C ASP A 46 11.96 -3.91 20.77
N GLY A 47 11.12 -3.21 21.56
CA GLY A 47 10.35 -3.79 22.65
C GLY A 47 9.28 -4.79 22.19
N LEU A 48 8.61 -4.55 21.05
CA LEU A 48 7.63 -5.50 20.52
C LEU A 48 8.30 -6.74 19.92
N HIS A 49 9.53 -6.62 19.40
CA HIS A 49 10.32 -7.77 19.02
C HIS A 49 10.69 -8.64 20.24
N LEU A 50 10.99 -8.02 21.38
CA LEU A 50 11.22 -8.77 22.61
C LEU A 50 9.95 -9.50 23.08
N LEU A 51 8.81 -8.80 23.03
CA LEU A 51 7.53 -9.38 23.44
C LEU A 51 7.09 -10.53 22.51
N SER A 52 7.32 -10.40 21.22
CA SER A 52 6.95 -11.42 20.20
C SER A 52 8.03 -12.48 19.98
N ALA A 53 9.14 -12.44 20.72
CA ALA A 53 10.27 -13.35 20.55
C ALA A 53 9.88 -14.86 20.60
N PRO A 54 9.00 -15.32 21.51
CA PRO A 54 8.60 -16.73 21.53
C PRO A 54 7.88 -17.16 20.25
N LEU A 55 7.05 -16.29 19.69
CA LEU A 55 6.31 -16.57 18.45
C LEU A 55 7.22 -16.51 17.22
N ASN A 56 8.16 -15.57 17.18
CA ASN A 56 9.18 -15.53 16.12
C ASN A 56 10.05 -16.79 16.14
N GLN A 57 10.50 -17.22 17.34
CA GLN A 57 11.27 -18.44 17.49
C GLN A 57 10.47 -19.68 17.02
N TYR A 58 9.19 -19.78 17.39
CA TYR A 58 8.31 -20.84 16.89
C TYR A 58 8.27 -20.87 15.35
N LEU A 59 8.17 -19.71 14.69
CA LEU A 59 8.14 -19.64 13.23
C LEU A 59 9.49 -20.02 12.59
N ILE A 60 10.61 -19.73 13.25
CA ILE A 60 11.93 -20.18 12.80
C ILE A 60 12.02 -21.71 12.84
N GLU A 61 11.50 -22.32 13.89
CA GLU A 61 11.49 -23.78 14.06
C GLU A 61 10.44 -24.48 13.19
N HIS A 62 9.43 -23.74 12.70
CA HIS A 62 8.34 -24.26 11.87
C HIS A 62 8.24 -23.52 10.53
N PRO A 63 9.14 -23.77 9.56
CA PRO A 63 9.20 -23.03 8.29
C PRO A 63 7.90 -23.07 7.48
N THR A 64 7.13 -24.16 7.58
CA THR A 64 5.83 -24.28 6.90
C THR A 64 4.82 -23.25 7.44
N ALA A 65 4.79 -23.05 8.76
CA ALA A 65 3.93 -22.03 9.38
C ALA A 65 4.39 -20.62 9.01
N ALA A 66 5.70 -20.36 8.98
CA ALA A 66 6.26 -19.09 8.53
C ALA A 66 5.91 -18.80 7.06
N ASN A 67 6.06 -19.80 6.18
CA ASN A 67 5.65 -19.67 4.78
C ASN A 67 4.16 -19.40 4.62
N GLY A 68 3.32 -20.10 5.39
CA GLY A 68 1.87 -19.86 5.41
C GLY A 68 1.54 -18.41 5.78
N LEU A 69 2.20 -17.88 6.81
CA LEU A 69 2.00 -16.49 7.26
C LEU A 69 2.49 -15.47 6.21
N LEU A 70 3.64 -15.71 5.58
CA LEU A 70 4.15 -14.90 4.47
C LEU A 70 3.16 -14.88 3.28
N ILE A 71 2.63 -16.04 2.89
CA ILE A 71 1.68 -16.15 1.77
C ILE A 71 0.38 -15.42 2.11
N ILE A 72 -0.19 -15.62 3.30
CA ILE A 72 -1.46 -15.00 3.70
C ILE A 72 -1.32 -13.48 3.76
N SER A 73 -0.27 -12.95 4.37
CA SER A 73 -0.01 -11.53 4.47
C SER A 73 0.20 -10.92 3.07
N SER A 74 1.04 -11.52 2.23
CA SER A 74 1.28 -11.03 0.87
C SER A 74 0.03 -11.04 0.00
N ALA A 75 -0.75 -12.12 0.06
CA ALA A 75 -2.01 -12.23 -0.67
C ALA A 75 -3.03 -11.19 -0.17
N LEU A 76 -3.08 -10.93 1.13
CA LEU A 76 -3.96 -9.91 1.71
C LEU A 76 -3.57 -8.51 1.23
N VAL A 77 -2.28 -8.17 1.26
CA VAL A 77 -1.78 -6.87 0.75
C VAL A 77 -2.09 -6.69 -0.73
N ASP A 78 -1.89 -7.73 -1.53
CA ASP A 78 -2.22 -7.70 -2.97
C ASP A 78 -3.73 -7.51 -3.19
N LEU A 79 -4.58 -8.22 -2.45
CA LEU A 79 -6.04 -8.06 -2.52
C LEU A 79 -6.48 -6.65 -2.10
N LEU A 80 -5.87 -6.08 -1.07
CA LEU A 80 -6.15 -4.72 -0.63
C LEU A 80 -5.72 -3.67 -1.66
N ALA A 81 -4.56 -3.84 -2.29
CA ALA A 81 -4.12 -2.98 -3.37
C ALA A 81 -5.03 -3.08 -4.60
N MET A 82 -5.44 -4.30 -4.98
CA MET A 82 -6.41 -4.50 -6.05
C MET A 82 -7.77 -3.88 -5.73
N PHE A 83 -8.21 -3.96 -4.47
CA PHE A 83 -9.44 -3.29 -4.01
C PHE A 83 -9.33 -1.77 -4.19
N ILE A 84 -8.24 -1.14 -3.73
CA ILE A 84 -8.01 0.32 -3.90
C ILE A 84 -8.00 0.70 -5.39
N LEU A 85 -7.33 -0.09 -6.23
CA LEU A 85 -7.29 0.14 -7.67
C LEU A 85 -8.65 -0.04 -8.33
N ALA A 86 -9.43 -1.03 -7.90
CA ALA A 86 -10.79 -1.24 -8.39
C ALA A 86 -11.72 -0.09 -7.99
N GLU A 87 -11.65 0.38 -6.74
CA GLU A 87 -12.40 1.55 -6.27
C GLU A 87 -12.07 2.81 -7.10
N TRP A 88 -10.81 2.99 -7.48
CA TRP A 88 -10.45 4.07 -8.38
C TRP A 88 -10.90 3.84 -9.83
N LEU A 89 -10.68 2.65 -10.36
CA LEU A 89 -10.91 2.35 -11.78
C LEU A 89 -12.40 2.39 -12.14
N PHE A 90 -13.24 1.84 -11.27
CA PHE A 90 -14.69 1.76 -11.45
C PHE A 90 -15.46 2.83 -10.70
N GLY A 91 -14.82 3.52 -9.76
CA GLY A 91 -15.38 4.61 -8.97
C GLY A 91 -15.45 5.95 -9.71
N ARG A 92 -15.88 6.98 -8.97
CA ARG A 92 -16.04 8.33 -9.49
C ARG A 92 -14.99 9.32 -8.98
N SER A 93 -14.11 8.89 -8.08
CA SER A 93 -13.11 9.75 -7.44
C SER A 93 -11.70 9.22 -7.68
N VAL A 94 -10.75 10.14 -7.81
CA VAL A 94 -9.32 9.82 -7.83
C VAL A 94 -8.77 9.49 -6.44
N ARG A 95 -9.55 9.67 -5.38
CA ARG A 95 -9.11 9.57 -4.00
C ARG A 95 -8.38 8.26 -3.68
N PRO A 96 -8.90 7.06 -4.05
CA PRO A 96 -8.21 5.82 -3.71
C PRO A 96 -6.81 5.72 -4.32
N LEU A 97 -6.67 6.06 -5.61
CA LEU A 97 -5.36 6.07 -6.27
C LEU A 97 -4.44 7.15 -5.71
N LEU A 98 -4.97 8.36 -5.50
CA LEU A 98 -4.20 9.48 -4.95
C LEU A 98 -3.65 9.13 -3.57
N GLY A 99 -4.46 8.50 -2.71
CA GLY A 99 -4.04 8.06 -1.39
C GLY A 99 -2.98 6.97 -1.44
N LEU A 100 -3.19 5.95 -2.26
CA LEU A 100 -2.19 4.90 -2.45
C LEU A 100 -0.86 5.47 -2.97
N ALA A 101 -0.92 6.34 -3.98
CA ALA A 101 0.27 6.99 -4.53
C ALA A 101 1.00 7.87 -3.50
N MET A 102 0.25 8.60 -2.66
CA MET A 102 0.84 9.41 -1.58
C MET A 102 1.49 8.53 -0.50
N VAL A 103 0.83 7.47 -0.05
CA VAL A 103 1.39 6.53 0.94
C VAL A 103 2.69 5.92 0.41
N LEU A 104 2.66 5.38 -0.81
CA LEU A 104 3.83 4.74 -1.41
C LEU A 104 4.93 5.77 -1.74
N GLY A 105 4.58 6.95 -2.23
CA GLY A 105 5.54 8.02 -2.51
C GLY A 105 6.25 8.53 -1.24
N LEU A 106 5.50 8.73 -0.14
CA LEU A 106 6.08 9.08 1.15
C LEU A 106 6.98 7.97 1.68
N ARG A 107 6.57 6.70 1.54
CA ARG A 107 7.40 5.57 1.91
C ARG A 107 8.72 5.57 1.13
N GLN A 108 8.67 5.71 -0.19
CA GLN A 108 9.88 5.74 -1.03
C GLN A 108 10.81 6.89 -0.63
N LEU A 109 10.26 8.07 -0.37
CA LEU A 109 11.03 9.21 0.11
C LEU A 109 11.73 8.88 1.43
N MET A 110 11.01 8.31 2.38
CA MET A 110 11.55 7.97 3.69
C MET A 110 12.61 6.86 3.61
N GLN A 111 12.46 5.89 2.71
CA GLN A 111 13.47 4.85 2.47
C GLN A 111 14.77 5.41 1.88
N VAL A 112 14.68 6.48 1.08
CA VAL A 112 15.87 7.19 0.59
C VAL A 112 16.59 7.94 1.72
N LEU A 113 15.83 8.50 2.67
CA LEU A 113 16.35 9.33 3.75
C LEU A 113 16.79 8.52 4.98
N CYS A 114 16.15 7.37 5.23
CA CYS A 114 16.35 6.58 6.45
C CYS A 114 16.81 5.15 6.10
N ALA A 115 18.06 4.82 6.40
CA ALA A 115 18.56 3.46 6.30
C ALA A 115 18.51 2.81 7.68
N LEU A 116 17.74 1.71 7.80
CA LEU A 116 17.68 0.91 9.01
C LEU A 116 18.45 -0.40 8.84
N PRO A 117 19.08 -0.92 9.90
CA PRO A 117 19.68 -2.24 9.87
C PRO A 117 18.60 -3.31 9.73
N LYS A 118 19.00 -4.47 9.21
CA LYS A 118 18.14 -5.65 9.17
C LYS A 118 17.79 -6.09 10.60
N PRO A 119 16.52 -6.34 10.95
CA PRO A 119 16.15 -6.90 12.23
C PRO A 119 16.74 -8.29 12.46
N ASP A 120 17.17 -8.57 13.70
CA ASP A 120 17.65 -9.90 14.06
C ASP A 120 16.53 -10.95 13.94
N ASN A 121 16.89 -12.15 13.49
CA ASN A 121 15.95 -13.26 13.27
C ASN A 121 14.80 -12.94 12.32
N MET A 122 15.04 -12.06 11.34
CA MET A 122 14.07 -11.72 10.30
C MET A 122 13.74 -12.93 9.43
N ILE A 123 12.44 -13.22 9.30
CA ILE A 123 11.91 -14.25 8.41
C ILE A 123 11.38 -13.55 7.15
N TRP A 124 12.23 -13.46 6.11
CA TRP A 124 11.88 -12.83 4.86
C TRP A 124 12.56 -13.54 3.69
N HIS A 125 11.79 -14.32 2.97
CA HIS A 125 12.24 -15.09 1.81
C HIS A 125 11.04 -15.37 0.90
N TYR A 126 11.28 -15.72 -0.33
CA TYR A 126 10.22 -16.11 -1.27
C TYR A 126 9.56 -17.41 -0.81
N PRO A 127 8.25 -17.40 -0.47
CA PRO A 127 7.57 -18.57 0.12
C PRO A 127 7.06 -19.57 -0.93
N GLY A 128 7.46 -19.43 -2.20
CA GLY A 128 6.98 -20.29 -3.28
C GLY A 128 5.65 -19.86 -3.91
N PHE A 129 5.09 -18.71 -3.50
CA PHE A 129 3.86 -18.15 -4.06
C PHE A 129 4.11 -16.73 -4.56
N PRO A 130 3.71 -16.38 -5.80
CA PRO A 130 3.94 -15.06 -6.37
C PRO A 130 3.11 -13.99 -5.66
N SER A 131 3.67 -12.80 -5.50
CA SER A 131 2.97 -11.61 -5.05
C SER A 131 3.09 -10.50 -6.10
N LEU A 132 2.08 -9.66 -6.19
CA LEU A 132 2.02 -8.53 -7.11
C LEU A 132 2.88 -7.36 -6.62
N LEU A 133 2.81 -7.04 -5.33
CA LEU A 133 3.46 -5.87 -4.75
C LEU A 133 4.64 -6.21 -3.85
N VAL A 134 4.66 -7.40 -3.25
CA VAL A 134 5.67 -7.77 -2.26
C VAL A 134 6.96 -8.19 -2.95
N THR A 135 8.07 -7.52 -2.62
CA THR A 135 9.38 -7.73 -3.20
C THR A 135 10.30 -8.45 -2.23
N TYR A 136 10.32 -9.79 -2.28
CA TYR A 136 11.13 -10.63 -1.38
C TYR A 136 12.66 -10.50 -1.60
N GLY A 137 13.08 -9.96 -2.74
CA GLY A 137 14.50 -9.75 -3.05
C GLY A 137 15.12 -8.50 -2.44
N VAL A 138 14.32 -7.64 -1.78
CA VAL A 138 14.76 -6.39 -1.16
C VAL A 138 14.80 -6.57 0.35
N ALA A 139 15.92 -6.25 0.97
CA ALA A 139 16.15 -6.46 2.41
C ALA A 139 16.77 -5.21 3.10
N ASN A 140 16.56 -4.02 2.54
CA ASN A 140 17.05 -2.74 3.08
C ASN A 140 16.02 -1.61 2.97
N ASP A 141 14.75 -1.97 2.77
CA ASP A 141 13.62 -1.05 2.57
C ASP A 141 12.69 -1.01 3.80
N PHE A 142 13.26 -0.97 5.01
CA PHE A 142 12.49 -1.17 6.24
C PHE A 142 11.62 0.02 6.61
N PHE A 143 12.07 1.28 6.46
CA PHE A 143 11.32 2.43 6.95
C PHE A 143 10.46 3.06 5.84
N PHE A 144 9.18 3.14 6.01
CA PHE A 144 8.27 2.48 6.96
C PHE A 144 7.52 1.31 6.32
N SER A 145 6.75 0.52 7.10
CA SER A 145 6.07 -0.69 6.63
C SER A 145 5.06 -0.44 5.51
N ALA A 146 5.30 -0.99 4.31
CA ALA A 146 4.32 -0.95 3.21
C ALA A 146 3.09 -1.80 3.51
N HIS A 147 3.28 -3.01 4.06
CA HIS A 147 2.18 -3.91 4.43
C HIS A 147 1.19 -3.21 5.35
N THR A 148 1.69 -2.64 6.44
CA THR A 148 0.86 -1.90 7.39
C THR A 148 0.21 -0.66 6.76
N ALA A 149 0.97 0.11 5.98
CA ALA A 149 0.45 1.35 5.38
C ALA A 149 -0.66 1.09 4.36
N ILE A 150 -0.51 0.09 3.49
CA ILE A 150 -1.54 -0.34 2.54
C ILE A 150 -2.75 -0.88 3.29
N ALA A 151 -2.53 -1.73 4.31
CA ALA A 151 -3.60 -2.30 5.12
C ALA A 151 -4.44 -1.20 5.81
N VAL A 152 -3.78 -0.22 6.44
CA VAL A 152 -4.47 0.90 7.10
C VAL A 152 -5.20 1.77 6.10
N PHE A 153 -4.57 2.15 4.99
CA PHE A 153 -5.23 2.98 3.99
C PHE A 153 -6.43 2.26 3.36
N ALA A 154 -6.26 1.00 2.93
CA ALA A 154 -7.36 0.18 2.39
C ALA A 154 -8.49 -0.02 3.41
N ALA A 155 -8.15 -0.21 4.68
CA ALA A 155 -9.13 -0.33 5.76
C ALA A 155 -9.97 0.94 5.93
N THR A 156 -9.37 2.15 5.75
CA THR A 156 -10.15 3.39 5.75
C THR A 156 -11.13 3.46 4.59
N GLU A 157 -10.72 3.03 3.38
CA GLU A 157 -11.59 2.97 2.21
C GLU A 157 -12.72 1.94 2.41
N LEU A 158 -12.39 0.76 2.94
CA LEU A 158 -13.35 -0.29 3.26
C LEU A 158 -14.39 0.17 4.29
N ALA A 159 -13.96 0.87 5.33
CA ALA A 159 -14.84 1.42 6.37
C ALA A 159 -15.84 2.47 5.81
N ARG A 160 -15.47 3.18 4.73
CA ARG A 160 -16.32 4.18 4.05
C ARG A 160 -17.52 3.56 3.30
N LEU A 161 -17.47 2.26 3.01
CA LEU A 161 -18.63 1.56 2.46
C LEU A 161 -19.81 1.46 3.45
N GLY A 162 -19.62 1.91 4.69
CA GLY A 162 -20.68 2.18 5.66
C GLY A 162 -21.25 0.99 6.40
N ARG A 163 -20.90 -0.25 6.03
CA ARG A 163 -21.41 -1.47 6.68
C ARG A 163 -20.63 -1.77 7.97
N GLY A 164 -21.32 -2.03 9.08
CA GLY A 164 -20.68 -2.26 10.38
C GLY A 164 -19.67 -3.40 10.40
N TRP A 165 -19.96 -4.52 9.72
CA TRP A 165 -19.04 -5.65 9.64
C TRP A 165 -17.75 -5.33 8.87
N LEU A 166 -17.80 -4.43 7.86
CA LEU A 166 -16.62 -3.97 7.15
C LEU A 166 -15.68 -3.16 8.03
N LYS A 167 -16.21 -2.40 8.99
CA LYS A 167 -15.40 -1.69 9.98
C LYS A 167 -14.67 -2.66 10.91
N ALA A 168 -15.35 -3.72 11.36
CA ALA A 168 -14.71 -4.77 12.15
C ALA A 168 -13.63 -5.51 11.35
N LEU A 169 -13.91 -5.84 10.10
CA LEU A 169 -12.94 -6.44 9.18
C LEU A 169 -11.72 -5.51 8.97
N ALA A 170 -11.95 -4.21 8.79
CA ALA A 170 -10.89 -3.22 8.64
C ALA A 170 -9.94 -3.19 9.85
N ILE A 171 -10.48 -3.20 11.07
CA ILE A 171 -9.69 -3.26 12.30
C ILE A 171 -8.90 -4.57 12.38
N PHE A 172 -9.53 -5.70 12.05
CA PHE A 172 -8.87 -7.00 12.02
C PHE A 172 -7.69 -7.03 11.03
N ILE A 173 -7.88 -6.51 9.82
CA ILE A 173 -6.84 -6.43 8.78
C ILE A 173 -5.63 -5.63 9.29
N ILE A 174 -5.87 -4.45 9.88
CA ILE A 174 -4.79 -3.62 10.43
C ILE A 174 -4.03 -4.37 11.52
N ALA A 175 -4.74 -4.97 12.46
CA ALA A 175 -4.14 -5.71 13.57
C ALA A 175 -3.35 -6.92 13.06
N PHE A 176 -3.90 -7.66 12.10
CA PHE A 176 -3.26 -8.82 11.50
C PHE A 176 -1.95 -8.45 10.80
N GLU A 177 -1.97 -7.46 9.90
CA GLU A 177 -0.77 -7.06 9.15
C GLU A 177 0.30 -6.45 10.07
N ALA A 178 -0.09 -5.56 10.99
CA ALA A 178 0.84 -4.98 11.95
C ALA A 178 1.53 -6.07 12.82
N THR A 179 0.75 -7.05 13.30
CA THR A 179 1.29 -8.15 14.10
C THR A 179 2.18 -9.06 13.25
N THR A 180 1.76 -9.39 12.03
CA THR A 180 2.50 -10.28 11.14
C THR A 180 3.90 -9.74 10.83
N VAL A 181 4.00 -8.46 10.44
CA VAL A 181 5.31 -7.86 10.08
C VAL A 181 6.24 -7.75 11.30
N LEU A 182 5.70 -7.59 12.51
CA LEU A 182 6.48 -7.58 13.75
C LEU A 182 6.94 -8.97 14.16
N VAL A 183 6.08 -9.98 14.06
CA VAL A 183 6.40 -11.37 14.42
C VAL A 183 7.41 -11.98 13.44
N LEU A 184 7.27 -11.70 12.15
CA LEU A 184 8.24 -12.08 11.12
C LEU A 184 9.53 -11.25 11.20
N ARG A 185 9.55 -10.21 12.03
CA ARG A 185 10.65 -9.25 12.16
C ARG A 185 11.05 -8.61 10.84
N VAL A 186 10.08 -8.39 9.96
CA VAL A 186 10.29 -7.68 8.69
C VAL A 186 10.39 -6.17 8.92
N HIS A 187 9.75 -5.68 9.97
CA HIS A 187 9.72 -4.27 10.34
C HIS A 187 9.90 -4.08 11.84
N TYR A 188 10.46 -2.96 12.24
CA TYR A 188 10.51 -2.50 13.62
C TYR A 188 9.16 -1.88 14.04
N THR A 189 8.94 -1.78 15.35
CA THR A 189 7.74 -1.13 15.93
C THR A 189 7.56 0.29 15.40
N MET A 190 8.66 1.05 15.25
CA MET A 190 8.59 2.42 14.71
C MET A 190 8.12 2.47 13.25
N ASP A 191 8.46 1.47 12.45
CA ASP A 191 8.04 1.39 11.05
C ASP A 191 6.54 1.17 10.95
N VAL A 192 6.01 0.28 11.80
CA VAL A 192 4.58 -0.02 11.90
C VAL A 192 3.81 1.19 12.41
N PHE A 193 4.28 1.83 13.48
CA PHE A 193 3.66 3.04 14.03
C PHE A 193 3.63 4.17 13.00
N THR A 194 4.75 4.45 12.35
CA THR A 194 4.84 5.48 11.31
C THR A 194 3.93 5.17 10.13
N ALA A 195 3.84 3.90 9.71
CA ALA A 195 2.95 3.46 8.65
C ALA A 195 1.47 3.73 8.98
N ILE A 196 1.04 3.41 10.20
CA ILE A 196 -0.33 3.66 10.67
C ILE A 196 -0.65 5.16 10.63
N ILE A 197 0.18 5.98 11.27
CA ILE A 197 -0.05 7.44 11.35
C ILE A 197 -0.03 8.08 9.97
N THR A 198 0.94 7.71 9.13
CA THR A 198 1.06 8.24 7.77
C THR A 198 -0.16 7.87 6.92
N ALA A 199 -0.59 6.61 6.95
CA ALA A 199 -1.74 6.17 6.17
C ALA A 199 -3.06 6.84 6.60
N LEU A 200 -3.29 7.00 7.92
CA LEU A 200 -4.45 7.73 8.45
C LEU A 200 -4.42 9.21 8.06
N TYR A 201 -3.24 9.84 8.14
CA TYR A 201 -3.08 11.23 7.74
C TYR A 201 -3.30 11.43 6.24
N VAL A 202 -2.77 10.53 5.41
CA VAL A 202 -3.00 10.54 3.96
C VAL A 202 -4.48 10.34 3.65
N ALA A 203 -5.18 9.41 4.31
CA ALA A 203 -6.61 9.22 4.14
C ALA A 203 -7.40 10.50 4.44
N HIS A 204 -7.02 11.24 5.49
CA HIS A 204 -7.63 12.52 5.85
C HIS A 204 -7.32 13.64 4.82
N ILE A 205 -6.07 13.73 4.35
CA ILE A 205 -5.70 14.73 3.33
C ILE A 205 -6.39 14.46 2.02
N THR A 206 -6.38 13.21 1.55
CA THR A 206 -6.97 12.85 0.25
C THR A 206 -8.47 13.07 0.23
N GLU A 207 -9.15 12.94 1.36
CA GLU A 207 -10.56 13.32 1.49
C GLU A 207 -10.81 14.80 1.20
N ARG A 208 -9.88 15.67 1.62
CA ARG A 208 -9.99 17.12 1.41
C ARG A 208 -9.62 17.56 0.01
N ILE A 209 -8.60 16.96 -0.58
CA ILE A 209 -8.03 17.43 -1.86
C ILE A 209 -8.66 16.75 -3.09
N SER A 210 -9.11 15.48 -2.97
CA SER A 210 -9.64 14.74 -4.13
C SER A 210 -10.83 15.40 -4.82
N PRO A 211 -11.80 16.08 -4.14
CA PRO A 211 -12.89 16.76 -4.86
C PRO A 211 -12.40 17.88 -5.79
N GLY A 212 -11.31 18.54 -5.42
CA GLY A 212 -10.67 19.56 -6.27
C GLY A 212 -10.02 18.96 -7.50
N VAL A 213 -9.33 17.82 -7.33
CA VAL A 213 -8.69 17.08 -8.42
C VAL A 213 -9.75 16.50 -9.36
N ASP A 214 -10.79 15.88 -8.82
CA ASP A 214 -11.91 15.31 -9.59
C ASP A 214 -12.58 16.36 -10.48
N ARG A 215 -12.85 17.56 -9.93
CA ARG A 215 -13.42 18.69 -10.72
C ARG A 215 -12.49 19.16 -11.83
N ARG A 216 -11.19 19.23 -11.60
CA ARG A 216 -10.21 19.59 -12.63
C ARG A 216 -10.16 18.56 -13.74
N LEU A 217 -10.07 17.28 -13.39
CA LEU A 217 -10.07 16.18 -14.35
C LEU A 217 -11.34 16.16 -15.18
N ALA A 218 -12.51 16.34 -14.56
CA ALA A 218 -13.78 16.39 -15.28
C ALA A 218 -13.79 17.52 -16.32
N ARG A 219 -13.24 18.70 -15.99
CA ARG A 219 -13.12 19.83 -16.95
C ARG A 219 -12.15 19.52 -18.10
N TYR A 220 -11.04 18.87 -17.85
CA TYR A 220 -10.09 18.49 -18.92
C TYR A 220 -10.63 17.39 -19.84
N LEU A 221 -11.44 16.48 -19.30
CA LEU A 221 -12.00 15.34 -20.03
C LEU A 221 -13.36 15.67 -20.69
N ALA A 222 -13.95 16.83 -20.40
CA ALA A 222 -15.16 17.29 -21.09
C ALA A 222 -14.89 17.47 -22.58
N PRO A 223 -15.76 17.00 -23.49
CA PRO A 223 -15.63 17.24 -24.93
C PRO A 223 -15.51 18.72 -25.25
N LEU A 224 -14.61 19.09 -26.16
CA LEU A 224 -14.37 20.49 -26.56
C LEU A 224 -15.63 21.24 -27.09
N GLY A 225 -16.67 20.48 -27.48
CA GLY A 225 -17.97 21.03 -27.89
C GLY A 225 -18.82 21.62 -26.76
N ASP A 226 -18.67 21.12 -25.54
CA ASP A 226 -19.45 21.56 -24.37
C ASP A 226 -18.89 22.85 -23.74
N ARG A 227 -17.64 23.19 -24.02
CA ARG A 227 -16.98 24.40 -23.49
C ARG A 227 -17.43 25.71 -24.13
N ARG A 228 -18.21 25.65 -25.20
CA ARG A 228 -18.68 26.85 -25.93
C ARG A 228 -20.05 27.38 -25.45
N GLN A 229 -20.65 26.74 -24.43
CA GLN A 229 -21.96 27.12 -23.90
C GLN A 229 -21.94 27.73 -22.50
N GLU A 230 -20.75 27.99 -21.91
CA GLU A 230 -20.67 28.84 -20.72
C GLU A 230 -20.56 30.30 -21.10
N PRO A 231 -21.50 31.19 -20.67
CA PRO A 231 -21.51 32.60 -20.97
C PRO A 231 -20.38 33.36 -20.27
#